data_8a94ec39cb7d4aa0bd1cd4496cce0c04
#
_entry.id   8a94ec39cb7d4aa0bd1cd4496cce0c04
#
_cell.length_a   1.000
_cell.length_b   1.000
_cell.length_c   1.000
_cell.angle_alpha   90.00
_cell.angle_beta   90.00
_cell.angle_gamma   90.00
#
_symmetry.space_group_name_H-M   'P 1'
#
loop_
_entity.id
_entity.type
_entity.pdbx_description
1 polymer ?
#
loop_
_entity_poly.entity_id
_entity_poly.type
_entity_poly.pdbx_seq_one_letter_code
_entity_poly.pdbx_strand_id
1 'polypeptide(L)'
;KKGLISTGCKIEDIGLSLSPTVYFAQFNLDADAVAMVTASHNENGWTGVKMGIKKGLTHAPEEMRELKEITLNQNFIKGQGSEKKIDNLQKIYKDDLINKNKIKKKIKVVVACGNGTAGIFAPDILRGIGCEVIELDCNLDWTFPKYNPNPEDLEMLHEISKAVKDNNADVGFGFDGDGDRVGVIDDNGDEIYSD
;
A
#
# COMPACT_ATOMS: atom_id res chain seq x y z
N LYS A 1 1.31 9.23 16.24
CA LYS A 1 2.67 9.71 16.59
C LYS A 1 2.77 10.17 18.05
N LYS A 2 1.97 11.18 18.49
CA LYS A 2 2.07 11.75 19.86
C LYS A 2 2.07 10.69 20.96
N GLY A 3 1.18 9.68 20.86
CA GLY A 3 1.13 8.58 21.81
C GLY A 3 2.44 7.79 21.88
N LEU A 4 3.03 7.42 20.76
CA LEU A 4 4.31 6.72 20.71
C LEU A 4 5.47 7.55 21.28
N ILE A 5 5.51 8.85 20.97
CA ILE A 5 6.52 9.76 21.55
C ILE A 5 6.41 9.84 23.07
N SER A 6 5.18 9.86 23.61
CA SER A 6 4.96 9.93 25.05
C SER A 6 5.34 8.65 25.80
N THR A 7 5.59 7.55 25.11
CA THR A 7 6.10 6.30 25.69
C THR A 7 7.61 6.12 25.53
N GLY A 8 8.31 7.10 24.92
CA GLY A 8 9.76 7.06 24.74
C GLY A 8 10.21 6.52 23.38
N CYS A 9 9.29 6.22 22.46
CA CYS A 9 9.64 5.74 21.13
C CYS A 9 10.34 6.82 20.30
N LYS A 10 11.38 6.40 19.57
CA LYS A 10 12.00 7.19 18.51
C LYS A 10 11.28 6.85 17.19
N ILE A 11 10.63 7.83 16.60
CA ILE A 11 9.83 7.64 15.39
C ILE A 11 10.61 8.11 14.18
N GLU A 12 10.69 7.27 13.16
CA GLU A 12 11.10 7.62 11.81
C GLU A 12 9.85 7.69 10.93
N ASP A 13 9.41 8.92 10.64
CA ASP A 13 8.22 9.18 9.83
C ASP A 13 8.55 9.14 8.35
N ILE A 14 8.04 8.14 7.66
CA ILE A 14 8.25 7.93 6.21
C ILE A 14 7.19 8.61 5.33
N GLY A 15 6.23 9.31 5.94
CA GLY A 15 5.15 10.00 5.25
C GLY A 15 4.12 9.07 4.61
N LEU A 16 3.49 9.53 3.53
CA LEU A 16 2.51 8.75 2.79
C LEU A 16 3.17 7.54 2.12
N SER A 17 2.64 6.36 2.35
CA SER A 17 3.28 5.10 1.95
C SER A 17 2.25 4.00 1.67
N LEU A 18 2.66 3.00 0.91
CA LEU A 18 1.93 1.74 0.79
C LEU A 18 2.22 0.82 1.99
N SER A 19 1.34 -0.12 2.30
CA SER A 19 1.59 -1.16 3.30
C SER A 19 2.90 -1.92 3.04
N PRO A 20 3.20 -2.39 1.81
CA PRO A 20 4.49 -3.01 1.51
C PRO A 20 5.70 -2.09 1.74
N THR A 21 5.56 -0.79 1.49
CA THR A 21 6.64 0.19 1.73
C THR A 21 6.97 0.30 3.22
N VAL A 22 5.95 0.19 4.10
CA VAL A 22 6.15 0.24 5.56
C VAL A 22 6.96 -0.95 6.04
N TYR A 23 6.67 -2.16 5.55
CA TYR A 23 7.46 -3.34 5.87
C TYR A 23 8.87 -3.27 5.28
N PHE A 24 9.03 -2.78 4.05
CA PHE A 24 10.35 -2.51 3.47
C PHE A 24 11.16 -1.53 4.33
N ALA A 25 10.50 -0.48 4.84
CA ALA A 25 11.13 0.50 5.73
C ALA A 25 11.72 -0.13 6.99
N GLN A 26 11.02 -1.11 7.58
CA GLN A 26 11.49 -1.80 8.78
C GLN A 26 12.87 -2.44 8.59
N PHE A 27 13.11 -3.03 7.41
CA PHE A 27 14.41 -3.61 7.08
C PHE A 27 15.43 -2.55 6.68
N ASN A 28 15.02 -1.56 5.91
CA ASN A 28 15.91 -0.54 5.34
C ASN A 28 16.42 0.45 6.39
N LEU A 29 15.60 0.78 7.39
CA LEU A 29 15.92 1.69 8.48
C LEU A 29 16.35 0.96 9.76
N ASP A 30 16.39 -0.37 9.75
CA ASP A 30 16.70 -1.22 10.92
C ASP A 30 15.77 -0.95 12.12
N ALA A 31 14.50 -0.68 11.84
CA ALA A 31 13.51 -0.34 12.87
C ALA A 31 12.99 -1.60 13.59
N ASP A 32 12.82 -1.52 14.92
CA ASP A 32 12.31 -2.61 15.74
C ASP A 32 10.85 -2.94 15.44
N ALA A 33 10.05 -1.91 15.09
CA ALA A 33 8.62 -2.01 14.83
C ALA A 33 8.16 -1.02 13.77
N VAL A 34 7.01 -1.30 13.18
CA VAL A 34 6.32 -0.41 12.24
C VAL A 34 4.86 -0.22 12.64
N ALA A 35 4.32 0.94 12.32
CA ALA A 35 2.91 1.24 12.46
C ALA A 35 2.42 2.08 11.27
N MET A 36 1.33 1.67 10.64
CA MET A 36 0.72 2.37 9.52
C MET A 36 -0.75 2.66 9.82
N VAL A 37 -1.13 3.92 9.72
CA VAL A 37 -2.54 4.31 9.78
C VAL A 37 -3.16 4.12 8.40
N THR A 38 -4.15 3.23 8.29
CA THR A 38 -4.81 2.89 7.02
C THR A 38 -6.20 2.31 7.27
N ALA A 39 -7.10 2.52 6.33
CA ALA A 39 -8.38 1.81 6.27
C ALA A 39 -8.32 0.60 5.32
N SER A 40 -7.14 0.34 4.67
CA SER A 40 -6.99 -0.68 3.64
C SER A 40 -7.96 -0.43 2.47
N HIS A 41 -8.85 -1.36 2.19
CA HIS A 41 -9.88 -1.31 1.15
C HIS A 41 -11.25 -0.84 1.65
N ASN A 42 -11.37 -0.45 2.93
CA ASN A 42 -12.65 -0.01 3.48
C ASN A 42 -13.04 1.37 2.95
N GLU A 43 -14.35 1.61 2.95
CA GLU A 43 -14.93 2.89 2.58
C GLU A 43 -14.48 4.04 3.49
N ASN A 44 -14.68 5.28 3.02
CA ASN A 44 -14.40 6.47 3.81
C ASN A 44 -15.17 6.46 5.14
N GLY A 45 -14.50 6.91 6.20
CA GLY A 45 -15.02 6.89 7.57
C GLY A 45 -14.43 5.78 8.45
N TRP A 46 -13.81 4.76 7.85
CA TRP A 46 -13.04 3.77 8.58
C TRP A 46 -11.59 4.21 8.76
N THR A 47 -10.99 3.76 9.84
CA THR A 47 -9.56 3.89 10.09
C THR A 47 -9.06 2.76 10.96
N GLY A 48 -7.81 2.37 10.78
CA GLY A 48 -7.15 1.35 11.56
C GLY A 48 -5.66 1.59 11.66
N VAL A 49 -4.97 0.68 12.30
CA VAL A 49 -3.52 0.68 12.39
C VAL A 49 -3.00 -0.72 12.11
N LYS A 50 -2.25 -0.87 11.02
CA LYS A 50 -1.43 -2.06 10.78
C LYS A 50 -0.14 -1.92 11.58
N MET A 51 0.27 -2.98 12.27
CA MET A 51 1.47 -2.99 13.12
C MET A 51 2.31 -4.21 12.82
N GLY A 52 3.61 -4.03 12.89
CA GLY A 52 4.59 -5.11 12.71
C GLY A 52 5.75 -4.97 13.67
N ILE A 53 6.31 -6.11 14.08
CA ILE A 53 7.47 -6.24 14.97
C ILE A 53 8.46 -7.24 14.40
N LYS A 54 9.67 -7.30 14.93
CA LYS A 54 10.66 -8.36 14.63
C LYS A 54 10.92 -8.55 13.14
N LYS A 55 10.99 -7.46 12.37
CA LYS A 55 11.33 -7.45 10.94
C LYS A 55 10.49 -8.42 10.09
N GLY A 56 9.37 -7.94 9.63
CA GLY A 56 8.48 -8.64 8.69
C GLY A 56 7.39 -9.48 9.32
N LEU A 57 7.23 -9.45 10.65
CA LEU A 57 6.11 -10.08 11.32
C LEU A 57 5.04 -9.05 11.67
N THR A 58 3.80 -9.34 11.31
CA THR A 58 2.63 -8.62 11.80
C THR A 58 2.31 -9.08 13.23
N HIS A 59 1.54 -8.28 13.97
CA HIS A 59 1.05 -8.69 15.28
C HIS A 59 0.17 -9.95 15.15
N ALA A 60 0.56 -11.02 15.85
CA ALA A 60 -0.23 -12.22 15.96
C ALA A 60 -1.40 -12.02 16.96
N PRO A 61 -2.37 -12.96 17.02
CA PRO A 61 -3.49 -12.84 17.96
C PRO A 61 -3.09 -12.65 19.43
N GLU A 62 -1.97 -13.21 19.85
CA GLU A 62 -1.42 -13.05 21.20
C GLU A 62 -1.01 -11.61 21.47
N GLU A 63 -0.20 -11.01 20.61
CA GLU A 63 0.24 -9.62 20.75
C GLU A 63 -0.94 -8.66 20.68
N MET A 64 -1.96 -8.96 19.86
CA MET A 64 -3.19 -8.15 19.80
C MET A 64 -4.01 -8.25 21.11
N ARG A 65 -4.06 -9.42 21.77
CA ARG A 65 -4.69 -9.55 23.10
C ARG A 65 -3.94 -8.75 24.16
N GLU A 66 -2.61 -8.86 24.18
CA GLU A 66 -1.77 -8.09 25.10
C GLU A 66 -1.97 -6.57 24.91
N LEU A 67 -1.96 -6.10 23.67
CA LEU A 67 -2.20 -4.69 23.34
C LEU A 67 -3.58 -4.22 23.84
N LYS A 68 -4.61 -5.07 23.69
CA LYS A 68 -5.96 -4.81 24.21
C LYS A 68 -5.95 -4.66 25.73
N GLU A 69 -5.32 -5.57 26.46
CA GLU A 69 -5.22 -5.53 27.92
C GLU A 69 -4.46 -4.28 28.40
N ILE A 70 -3.33 -3.94 27.78
CA ILE A 70 -2.57 -2.72 28.06
C ILE A 70 -3.47 -1.48 27.89
N THR A 71 -4.27 -1.47 26.82
CA THR A 71 -5.14 -0.33 26.48
C THR A 71 -6.30 -0.19 27.46
N LEU A 72 -6.99 -1.29 27.77
CA LEU A 72 -8.13 -1.29 28.68
C LEU A 72 -7.74 -0.94 30.13
N ASN A 73 -6.59 -1.41 30.57
CA ASN A 73 -6.07 -1.15 31.91
C ASN A 73 -5.29 0.17 32.00
N GLN A 74 -5.13 0.91 30.89
CA GLN A 74 -4.34 2.14 30.80
C GLN A 74 -2.90 1.97 31.31
N ASN A 75 -2.33 0.78 31.14
CA ASN A 75 -0.99 0.44 31.64
C ASN A 75 0.08 0.92 30.63
N PHE A 76 0.13 2.23 30.42
CA PHE A 76 1.04 2.84 29.45
C PHE A 76 2.38 3.19 30.09
N ILE A 77 3.47 2.80 29.44
CA ILE A 77 4.81 3.28 29.78
C ILE A 77 4.88 4.80 29.51
N LYS A 78 5.59 5.53 30.36
CA LYS A 78 5.85 6.96 30.18
C LYS A 78 7.30 7.17 29.79
N GLY A 79 7.54 8.04 28.81
CA GLY A 79 8.88 8.32 28.34
C GLY A 79 8.93 9.61 27.49
N GLN A 80 10.13 9.96 27.06
CA GLN A 80 10.37 11.04 26.11
C GLN A 80 10.98 10.47 24.84
N GLY A 81 10.20 10.39 23.80
CA GLY A 81 10.63 9.99 22.48
C GLY A 81 10.96 11.17 21.58
N SER A 82 11.21 10.86 20.32
CA SER A 82 11.50 11.87 19.30
C SER A 82 10.87 11.47 17.96
N GLU A 83 10.78 12.44 17.05
CA GLU A 83 10.35 12.23 15.67
C GLU A 83 11.42 12.76 14.71
N LYS A 84 11.71 11.97 13.68
CA LYS A 84 12.56 12.34 12.55
C LYS A 84 11.82 12.01 11.26
N LYS A 85 11.74 12.95 10.32
CA LYS A 85 11.19 12.74 9.00
C LYS A 85 12.21 12.09 8.07
N ILE A 86 11.79 11.11 7.29
CA ILE A 86 12.59 10.42 6.28
C ILE A 86 12.00 10.72 4.89
N ASP A 87 12.63 11.63 4.16
CA ASP A 87 12.04 12.18 2.93
C ASP A 87 12.27 11.34 1.66
N ASN A 88 13.22 10.40 1.64
CA ASN A 88 13.65 9.70 0.42
C ASN A 88 13.24 8.24 0.34
N LEU A 89 12.53 7.70 1.33
CA LEU A 89 12.22 6.26 1.39
C LEU A 89 11.34 5.78 0.24
N GLN A 90 10.37 6.58 -0.19
CA GLN A 90 9.53 6.26 -1.35
C GLN A 90 10.39 6.04 -2.61
N LYS A 91 11.38 6.91 -2.84
CA LYS A 91 12.30 6.77 -3.97
C LYS A 91 13.14 5.51 -3.85
N ILE A 92 13.70 5.24 -2.68
CA ILE A 92 14.51 4.03 -2.43
C ILE A 92 13.68 2.78 -2.69
N TYR A 93 12.43 2.73 -2.24
CA TYR A 93 11.51 1.62 -2.48
C TYR A 93 11.20 1.41 -3.97
N LYS A 94 10.85 2.49 -4.69
CA LYS A 94 10.61 2.43 -6.14
C LYS A 94 11.84 1.95 -6.88
N ASP A 95 13.01 2.52 -6.59
CA ASP A 95 14.27 2.16 -7.24
C ASP A 95 14.64 0.69 -6.99
N ASP A 96 14.43 0.18 -5.78
CA ASP A 96 14.68 -1.22 -5.42
C ASP A 96 13.83 -2.17 -6.27
N LEU A 97 12.52 -1.91 -6.37
CA LEU A 97 11.61 -2.70 -7.20
C LEU A 97 11.96 -2.63 -8.68
N ILE A 98 12.25 -1.44 -9.20
CA ILE A 98 12.61 -1.23 -10.60
C ILE A 98 13.91 -1.96 -10.98
N ASN A 99 14.91 -1.88 -10.11
CA ASN A 99 16.21 -2.49 -10.40
C ASN A 99 16.20 -4.02 -10.35
N LYS A 100 15.35 -4.60 -9.51
CA LYS A 100 15.22 -6.06 -9.35
C LYS A 100 14.34 -6.72 -10.41
N ASN A 101 13.44 -5.97 -11.07
CA ASN A 101 12.35 -6.54 -11.85
C ASN A 101 12.29 -6.09 -13.31
N LYS A 102 13.45 -5.85 -13.96
CA LYS A 102 13.46 -5.47 -15.39
C LYS A 102 12.85 -6.56 -16.27
N ILE A 103 11.87 -6.18 -17.09
CA ILE A 103 11.28 -7.08 -18.10
C ILE A 103 11.91 -6.85 -19.46
N LYS A 104 11.99 -7.92 -20.28
CA LYS A 104 12.57 -7.88 -21.63
C LYS A 104 11.51 -7.72 -22.72
N LYS A 105 10.30 -8.24 -22.47
CA LYS A 105 9.18 -8.15 -23.42
C LYS A 105 8.43 -6.83 -23.14
N LYS A 106 8.08 -6.10 -24.20
CA LYS A 106 7.18 -4.95 -24.05
C LYS A 106 5.79 -5.46 -23.69
N ILE A 107 5.27 -5.02 -22.55
CA ILE A 107 3.94 -5.35 -22.05
C ILE A 107 3.18 -4.04 -21.87
N LYS A 108 1.96 -3.98 -22.40
CA LYS A 108 1.05 -2.87 -22.21
C LYS A 108 0.10 -3.18 -21.04
N VAL A 109 0.08 -2.32 -20.05
CA VAL A 109 -0.62 -2.55 -18.78
C VAL A 109 -1.61 -1.43 -18.49
N VAL A 110 -2.86 -1.78 -18.15
CA VAL A 110 -3.78 -0.87 -17.48
C VAL A 110 -3.51 -0.94 -15.97
N VAL A 111 -3.36 0.21 -15.33
CA VAL A 111 -3.15 0.32 -13.88
C VAL A 111 -4.26 1.15 -13.29
N ALA A 112 -5.11 0.53 -12.48
CA ALA A 112 -6.19 1.17 -11.77
C ALA A 112 -5.88 1.27 -10.27
N CYS A 113 -6.05 2.46 -9.70
CA CYS A 113 -5.74 2.71 -8.30
C CYS A 113 -6.94 3.28 -7.51
N GLY A 114 -8.11 3.45 -8.15
CA GLY A 114 -9.32 3.98 -7.50
C GLY A 114 -9.06 5.29 -6.73
N ASN A 115 -8.15 6.14 -7.24
CA ASN A 115 -7.68 7.34 -6.58
C ASN A 115 -6.98 7.11 -5.21
N GLY A 116 -6.61 5.86 -4.89
CA GLY A 116 -5.87 5.47 -3.69
C GLY A 116 -4.37 5.74 -3.76
N THR A 117 -3.67 5.41 -2.69
CA THR A 117 -2.23 5.68 -2.51
C THR A 117 -1.35 4.97 -3.56
N ALA A 118 -1.80 3.83 -4.09
CA ALA A 118 -1.06 3.08 -5.11
C ALA A 118 -0.77 3.91 -6.37
N GLY A 119 -1.62 4.92 -6.68
CA GLY A 119 -1.46 5.79 -7.85
C GLY A 119 -0.15 6.58 -7.91
N ILE A 120 0.44 6.89 -6.77
CA ILE A 120 1.75 7.56 -6.71
C ILE A 120 2.95 6.62 -6.73
N PHE A 121 2.72 5.31 -6.79
CA PHE A 121 3.77 4.28 -6.81
C PHE A 121 3.71 3.38 -8.04
N ALA A 122 2.59 2.73 -8.28
CA ALA A 122 2.45 1.65 -9.25
C ALA A 122 2.75 2.09 -10.70
N PRO A 123 2.24 3.23 -11.22
CA PRO A 123 2.54 3.66 -12.58
C PRO A 123 4.04 3.88 -12.82
N ASP A 124 4.72 4.53 -11.88
CA ASP A 124 6.15 4.81 -12.00
C ASP A 124 6.99 3.53 -11.97
N ILE A 125 6.65 2.59 -11.08
CA ILE A 125 7.36 1.31 -10.94
C ILE A 125 7.19 0.50 -12.23
N LEU A 126 5.96 0.37 -12.73
CA LEU A 126 5.66 -0.41 -13.93
C LEU A 126 6.34 0.17 -15.18
N ARG A 127 6.34 1.50 -15.35
CA ARG A 127 7.14 2.15 -16.40
C ARG A 127 8.64 1.91 -16.22
N GLY A 128 9.10 2.02 -14.97
CA GLY A 128 10.50 1.80 -14.61
C GLY A 128 11.01 0.40 -14.93
N ILE A 129 10.19 -0.64 -14.82
CA ILE A 129 10.54 -2.03 -15.18
C ILE A 129 10.42 -2.31 -16.67
N GLY A 130 9.78 -1.43 -17.46
CA GLY A 130 9.71 -1.52 -18.92
C GLY A 130 8.32 -1.69 -19.52
N CYS A 131 7.24 -1.53 -18.74
CA CYS A 131 5.87 -1.57 -19.25
C CYS A 131 5.47 -0.28 -19.98
N GLU A 132 4.58 -0.41 -20.95
CA GLU A 132 3.76 0.69 -21.45
C GLU A 132 2.53 0.80 -20.54
N VAL A 133 2.38 1.92 -19.84
CA VAL A 133 1.36 2.04 -18.77
C VAL A 133 0.25 2.98 -19.18
N ILE A 134 -0.98 2.49 -19.09
CA ILE A 134 -2.24 3.24 -19.18
C ILE A 134 -2.77 3.41 -17.76
N GLU A 135 -2.86 4.65 -17.30
CA GLU A 135 -3.35 4.97 -15.97
C GLU A 135 -4.89 5.10 -15.95
N LEU A 136 -5.52 4.46 -14.97
CA LEU A 136 -6.93 4.57 -14.67
C LEU A 136 -7.09 4.98 -13.20
N ASP A 137 -7.63 6.19 -12.99
CA ASP A 137 -7.88 6.75 -11.66
C ASP A 137 -6.67 6.68 -10.70
N CYS A 138 -5.47 7.04 -11.21
CA CYS A 138 -4.22 7.02 -10.45
C CYS A 138 -3.90 8.34 -9.73
N ASN A 139 -4.64 9.42 -9.99
CA ASN A 139 -4.50 10.66 -9.25
C ASN A 139 -5.09 10.49 -7.84
N LEU A 140 -4.30 10.84 -6.81
CA LEU A 140 -4.71 10.71 -5.43
C LEU A 140 -5.91 11.62 -5.12
N ASP A 141 -7.03 11.05 -4.72
CA ASP A 141 -8.21 11.76 -4.25
C ASP A 141 -8.90 10.95 -3.14
N TRP A 142 -8.80 11.45 -1.91
CA TRP A 142 -9.35 10.79 -0.73
C TRP A 142 -10.88 10.71 -0.69
N THR A 143 -11.58 11.33 -1.64
CA THR A 143 -13.04 11.21 -1.74
C THR A 143 -13.49 9.97 -2.49
N PHE A 144 -12.57 9.30 -3.23
CA PHE A 144 -12.84 8.13 -4.07
C PHE A 144 -14.05 8.33 -4.98
N PRO A 145 -14.00 9.29 -5.93
CA PRO A 145 -15.19 9.84 -6.58
C PRO A 145 -15.92 8.88 -7.53
N LYS A 146 -15.29 7.80 -7.95
CA LYS A 146 -15.91 6.83 -8.88
C LYS A 146 -16.31 5.55 -8.17
N TYR A 147 -15.34 4.88 -7.54
CA TYR A 147 -15.51 3.63 -6.81
C TYR A 147 -14.48 3.57 -5.67
N ASN A 148 -14.76 2.73 -4.71
CA ASN A 148 -13.82 2.47 -3.63
C ASN A 148 -12.59 1.71 -4.17
N PRO A 149 -11.34 2.06 -3.81
CA PRO A 149 -10.16 1.32 -4.23
C PRO A 149 -10.10 -0.06 -3.56
N ASN A 150 -10.82 -1.00 -4.14
CA ASN A 150 -10.92 -2.38 -3.71
C ASN A 150 -10.91 -3.30 -4.94
N PRO A 151 -9.88 -4.13 -5.14
CA PRO A 151 -9.80 -5.03 -6.30
C PRO A 151 -10.83 -6.16 -6.31
N GLU A 152 -11.67 -6.29 -5.29
CA GLU A 152 -12.84 -7.18 -5.25
C GLU A 152 -14.14 -6.44 -5.65
N ASP A 153 -14.08 -5.13 -5.86
CA ASP A 153 -15.24 -4.32 -6.26
C ASP A 153 -15.53 -4.51 -7.74
N LEU A 154 -16.75 -4.95 -8.06
CA LEU A 154 -17.16 -5.22 -9.43
C LEU A 154 -17.13 -4.00 -10.34
N GLU A 155 -17.40 -2.80 -9.80
CA GLU A 155 -17.33 -1.56 -10.58
C GLU A 155 -15.89 -1.25 -11.00
N MET A 156 -14.93 -1.39 -10.06
CA MET A 156 -13.51 -1.25 -10.36
C MET A 156 -13.05 -2.28 -11.39
N LEU A 157 -13.42 -3.56 -11.23
CA LEU A 157 -13.04 -4.65 -12.16
C LEU A 157 -13.62 -4.43 -13.56
N HIS A 158 -14.87 -3.98 -13.68
CA HIS A 158 -15.50 -3.66 -14.96
C HIS A 158 -14.79 -2.50 -15.67
N GLU A 159 -14.42 -1.45 -14.95
CA GLU A 159 -13.66 -0.32 -15.52
C GLU A 159 -12.29 -0.77 -16.04
N ILE A 160 -11.59 -1.64 -15.30
CA ILE A 160 -10.31 -2.22 -15.74
C ILE A 160 -10.51 -3.07 -17.00
N SER A 161 -11.49 -3.98 -16.99
CA SER A 161 -11.83 -4.86 -18.12
C SER A 161 -12.11 -4.04 -19.39
N LYS A 162 -12.92 -2.99 -19.26
CA LYS A 162 -13.20 -2.08 -20.36
C LYS A 162 -11.94 -1.38 -20.86
N ALA A 163 -11.12 -0.84 -19.96
CA ALA A 163 -9.90 -0.13 -20.34
C ALA A 163 -8.87 -1.06 -21.01
N VAL A 164 -8.77 -2.32 -20.58
CA VAL A 164 -7.92 -3.35 -21.21
C VAL A 164 -8.35 -3.56 -22.65
N LYS A 165 -9.65 -3.80 -22.90
CA LYS A 165 -10.22 -4.02 -24.26
C LYS A 165 -10.07 -2.79 -25.15
N ASP A 166 -10.44 -1.63 -24.66
CA ASP A 166 -10.42 -0.36 -25.43
C ASP A 166 -9.00 0.02 -25.89
N ASN A 167 -7.98 -0.37 -25.12
CA ASN A 167 -6.60 -0.05 -25.40
C ASN A 167 -5.77 -1.21 -25.95
N ASN A 168 -6.36 -2.40 -26.14
CA ASN A 168 -5.65 -3.63 -26.48
C ASN A 168 -4.44 -3.84 -25.54
N ALA A 169 -4.66 -3.77 -24.25
CA ALA A 169 -3.63 -3.99 -23.25
C ALA A 169 -3.45 -5.50 -23.00
N ASP A 170 -2.25 -5.90 -22.64
CA ASP A 170 -1.91 -7.30 -22.35
C ASP A 170 -2.45 -7.76 -20.99
N VAL A 171 -2.64 -6.81 -20.05
CA VAL A 171 -3.11 -7.09 -18.68
C VAL A 171 -3.60 -5.83 -17.99
N GLY A 172 -4.55 -5.99 -17.05
CA GLY A 172 -5.01 -4.94 -16.14
C GLY A 172 -4.69 -5.28 -14.69
N PHE A 173 -4.24 -4.30 -13.92
CA PHE A 173 -4.03 -4.40 -12.47
C PHE A 173 -4.89 -3.39 -11.73
N GLY A 174 -5.62 -3.84 -10.71
CA GLY A 174 -6.35 -3.00 -9.77
C GLY A 174 -5.76 -3.11 -8.38
N PHE A 175 -5.39 -1.98 -7.76
CA PHE A 175 -4.80 -1.94 -6.42
C PHE A 175 -5.79 -1.39 -5.40
N ASP A 176 -5.75 -1.93 -4.18
CA ASP A 176 -6.52 -1.38 -3.07
C ASP A 176 -5.92 -0.07 -2.50
N GLY A 177 -6.61 0.54 -1.56
CA GLY A 177 -6.29 1.87 -1.06
C GLY A 177 -4.89 2.05 -0.51
N ASP A 178 -4.30 1.02 0.09
CA ASP A 178 -2.94 1.03 0.63
C ASP A 178 -1.97 0.06 -0.08
N GLY A 179 -2.41 -0.49 -1.22
CA GLY A 179 -1.57 -1.16 -2.22
C GLY A 179 -0.97 -2.48 -1.77
N ASP A 180 -1.61 -3.23 -0.90
CA ASP A 180 -1.19 -4.58 -0.50
C ASP A 180 -2.04 -5.69 -1.13
N ARG A 181 -3.08 -5.33 -1.89
CA ARG A 181 -3.91 -6.25 -2.68
C ARG A 181 -3.90 -5.85 -4.14
N VAL A 182 -4.01 -6.84 -5.02
CA VAL A 182 -4.08 -6.66 -6.46
C VAL A 182 -5.15 -7.58 -7.07
N GLY A 183 -6.02 -7.00 -7.90
CA GLY A 183 -6.87 -7.73 -8.82
C GLY A 183 -6.22 -7.74 -10.20
N VAL A 184 -6.42 -8.80 -10.96
CA VAL A 184 -5.80 -9.00 -12.27
C VAL A 184 -6.86 -9.29 -13.31
N ILE A 185 -6.79 -8.58 -14.44
CA ILE A 185 -7.66 -8.78 -15.61
C ILE A 185 -6.76 -9.18 -16.78
N ASP A 186 -7.11 -10.23 -17.51
CA ASP A 186 -6.39 -10.69 -18.68
C ASP A 186 -6.64 -9.82 -19.93
N ASP A 187 -6.03 -10.16 -21.05
CA ASP A 187 -6.15 -9.45 -22.34
C ASP A 187 -7.54 -9.59 -22.99
N ASN A 188 -8.34 -10.57 -22.57
CA ASN A 188 -9.75 -10.71 -22.96
C ASN A 188 -10.69 -9.86 -22.10
N GLY A 189 -10.19 -9.30 -21.01
CA GLY A 189 -10.94 -8.55 -20.02
C GLY A 189 -11.62 -9.43 -18.99
N ASP A 190 -11.15 -10.65 -18.82
CA ASP A 190 -11.65 -11.60 -17.83
C ASP A 190 -10.79 -11.53 -16.55
N GLU A 191 -11.46 -11.69 -15.39
CA GLU A 191 -10.77 -11.68 -14.09
C GLU A 191 -9.95 -12.96 -13.91
N ILE A 192 -8.69 -12.79 -13.45
CA ILE A 192 -7.83 -13.91 -13.04
C ILE A 192 -7.92 -14.05 -11.53
N TYR A 193 -8.50 -15.14 -11.07
CA TYR A 193 -8.63 -15.47 -9.66
C TYR A 193 -7.32 -16.01 -9.07
N SER A 194 -7.12 -15.80 -7.77
CA SER A 194 -5.87 -16.16 -7.07
C SER A 194 -5.80 -17.62 -6.60
N ASP A 195 -6.87 -18.39 -6.72
CA ASP A 195 -7.03 -19.78 -6.26
C ASP A 195 -7.18 -20.81 -7.39
#